data_4a31eebeb22df6dbede336dff31aece2
#
_entry.id   4a31eebeb22df6dbede336dff31aece2
#
_cell.length_a   1.000
_cell.length_b   1.000
_cell.length_c   1.000
_cell.angle_alpha   90.00
_cell.angle_beta   90.00
_cell.angle_gamma   90.00
#
_symmetry.space_group_name_H-M   'P 1'
#
loop_
_entity.id
_entity.type
_entity.pdbx_description
1 polymer ?
#
loop_
_entity_poly.entity_id
_entity_poly.type
_entity_poly.pdbx_seq_one_letter_code
_entity_poly.pdbx_strand_id
1 'polypeptide(L)'
;GGSNILAQFINGGANELYHSATKKFETASGGVSLTGGAAANVTALSDGATITIDMATACHHSVTLGGNRTFAAPSNQVVGQAGSIFITQDGTGSRTASFNSAFKFVGGTAPTLTTTAAAVDRIDYIILSSNVIHCAVSLDVK
;
A
#
# COMPACT_ATOMS: atom_id res chain seq x y z
N GLY A 1 29.00 -32.13 0.83
CA GLY A 1 27.82 -31.42 0.29
C GLY A 1 27.00 -30.87 1.46
N GLY A 2 27.00 -29.55 1.66
CA GLY A 2 26.16 -28.91 2.66
C GLY A 2 24.70 -29.07 2.27
N SER A 3 23.86 -29.58 3.17
CA SER A 3 22.43 -29.63 2.98
C SER A 3 21.89 -28.20 2.97
N ASN A 4 21.49 -27.69 1.79
CA ASN A 4 20.79 -26.42 1.71
C ASN A 4 19.35 -26.63 2.20
N ILE A 5 19.06 -26.25 3.43
CA ILE A 5 17.71 -26.23 3.98
C ILE A 5 16.96 -25.08 3.27
N LEU A 6 15.85 -25.40 2.58
CA LEU A 6 14.95 -24.41 1.97
C LEU A 6 13.80 -24.05 2.91
N ALA A 7 13.28 -25.02 3.63
CA ALA A 7 12.21 -24.85 4.62
C ALA A 7 12.36 -25.89 5.71
N GLN A 8 11.98 -25.52 6.94
CA GLN A 8 11.94 -26.41 8.08
C GLN A 8 10.59 -26.23 8.79
N PHE A 9 9.90 -27.36 9.02
CA PHE A 9 8.63 -27.39 9.74
C PHE A 9 8.85 -28.23 11.00
N ILE A 10 8.79 -27.60 12.17
CA ILE A 10 9.12 -28.22 13.47
C ILE A 10 7.82 -28.33 14.28
N ASN A 11 7.45 -29.57 14.65
CA ASN A 11 6.32 -29.80 15.53
C ASN A 11 6.60 -29.19 16.91
N GLY A 12 5.77 -28.22 17.33
CA GLY A 12 5.95 -27.47 18.57
C GLY A 12 7.05 -26.40 18.55
N GLY A 13 7.67 -26.15 17.38
CA GLY A 13 8.67 -25.12 17.16
C GLY A 13 8.31 -24.14 16.05
N ALA A 14 9.25 -23.26 15.71
CA ALA A 14 9.08 -22.30 14.60
C ALA A 14 9.10 -23.01 13.25
N ASN A 15 8.26 -22.56 12.32
CA ASN A 15 8.39 -22.91 10.90
C ASN A 15 9.28 -21.87 10.22
N GLU A 16 10.26 -22.32 9.46
CA GLU A 16 11.33 -21.47 8.95
C GLU A 16 11.49 -21.61 7.43
N LEU A 17 11.73 -20.50 6.73
CA LEU A 17 12.10 -20.45 5.33
C LEU A 17 13.48 -19.84 5.16
N TYR A 18 14.30 -20.44 4.26
CA TYR A 18 15.68 -20.06 4.05
C TYR A 18 15.93 -19.65 2.60
N HIS A 19 16.90 -18.73 2.42
CA HIS A 19 17.52 -18.43 1.14
C HIS A 19 19.05 -18.53 1.30
N SER A 20 19.70 -19.40 0.53
CA SER A 20 21.15 -19.63 0.58
C SER A 20 21.65 -19.87 2.02
N ALA A 21 21.03 -20.84 2.69
CA ALA A 21 21.32 -21.24 4.08
C ALA A 21 21.10 -20.11 5.14
N THR A 22 20.56 -18.96 4.77
CA THR A 22 20.21 -17.89 5.68
C THR A 22 18.70 -17.89 5.93
N LYS A 23 18.27 -17.95 7.19
CA LYS A 23 16.85 -17.86 7.57
C LYS A 23 16.31 -16.48 7.18
N LYS A 24 15.17 -16.45 6.47
CA LYS A 24 14.52 -15.23 5.98
C LYS A 24 13.16 -15.00 6.60
N PHE A 25 12.45 -16.05 6.97
CA PHE A 25 11.12 -16.00 7.57
C PHE A 25 11.02 -17.06 8.65
N GLU A 26 10.38 -16.74 9.78
CA GLU A 26 10.01 -17.72 10.79
C GLU A 26 8.70 -17.33 11.47
N THR A 27 7.98 -18.35 11.94
CA THR A 27 6.87 -18.13 12.88
C THR A 27 7.40 -17.94 14.30
N ALA A 28 6.84 -16.98 15.04
CA ALA A 28 7.19 -16.68 16.43
C ALA A 28 5.92 -16.61 17.26
N SER A 29 6.03 -16.66 18.59
CA SER A 29 4.90 -16.61 19.51
C SER A 29 4.03 -15.35 19.34
N GLY A 30 4.60 -14.24 18.90
CA GLY A 30 3.91 -12.97 18.65
C GLY A 30 3.56 -12.72 17.17
N GLY A 31 3.76 -13.69 16.28
CA GLY A 31 3.51 -13.51 14.84
C GLY A 31 4.58 -14.12 13.96
N VAL A 32 5.17 -13.32 13.06
CA VAL A 32 6.21 -13.73 12.11
C VAL A 32 7.43 -12.82 12.25
N SER A 33 8.61 -13.38 12.03
CA SER A 33 9.88 -12.65 11.98
C SER A 33 10.47 -12.74 10.57
N LEU A 34 10.95 -11.62 10.05
CA LEU A 34 11.62 -11.52 8.76
C LEU A 34 13.07 -11.06 8.97
N THR A 35 14.03 -11.79 8.41
CA THR A 35 15.43 -11.40 8.42
C THR A 35 15.77 -10.69 7.13
N GLY A 36 15.99 -9.38 7.19
CA GLY A 36 16.17 -8.48 6.07
C GLY A 36 14.95 -7.63 5.77
N GLY A 37 14.94 -6.96 4.64
CA GLY A 37 13.80 -6.14 4.21
C GLY A 37 12.65 -6.99 3.66
N ALA A 38 11.42 -6.59 3.96
CA ALA A 38 10.23 -7.05 3.25
C ALA A 38 9.84 -5.99 2.21
N ALA A 39 9.82 -6.37 0.94
CA ALA A 39 9.37 -5.50 -0.14
C ALA A 39 7.98 -5.94 -0.61
N ALA A 40 7.03 -5.02 -0.60
CA ALA A 40 5.74 -5.21 -1.23
C ALA A 40 5.73 -4.53 -2.62
N ASN A 41 5.03 -5.14 -3.57
CA ASN A 41 4.90 -4.57 -4.90
C ASN A 41 4.11 -3.25 -4.87
N VAL A 42 4.49 -2.33 -5.77
CA VAL A 42 3.68 -1.15 -6.10
C VAL A 42 2.93 -1.44 -7.39
N THR A 43 1.61 -1.51 -7.32
CA THR A 43 0.76 -1.77 -8.49
C THR A 43 0.27 -0.46 -9.10
N ALA A 44 0.49 -0.29 -10.40
CA ALA A 44 -0.05 0.85 -11.14
C ALA A 44 -1.57 0.71 -11.31
N LEU A 45 -2.30 1.76 -10.94
CA LEU A 45 -3.74 1.87 -11.17
C LEU A 45 -4.02 2.46 -12.56
N SER A 46 -5.11 2.05 -13.16
CA SER A 46 -5.59 2.68 -14.39
C SER A 46 -6.10 4.08 -14.10
N ASP A 47 -5.61 5.07 -14.86
CA ASP A 47 -6.14 6.43 -14.81
C ASP A 47 -7.48 6.50 -15.58
N GLY A 48 -8.49 7.06 -14.96
CA GLY A 48 -9.83 7.22 -15.49
C GLY A 48 -10.65 8.20 -14.66
N ALA A 49 -11.82 8.60 -15.10
CA ALA A 49 -12.69 9.51 -14.36
C ALA A 49 -12.93 9.02 -12.91
N THR A 50 -13.06 7.70 -12.75
CA THR A 50 -13.11 7.02 -11.45
C THR A 50 -11.95 6.05 -11.36
N ILE A 51 -11.12 6.19 -10.32
CA ILE A 51 -10.00 5.29 -10.00
C ILE A 51 -10.51 4.26 -9.02
N THR A 52 -10.35 2.98 -9.36
CA THR A 52 -10.69 1.84 -8.51
C THR A 52 -9.42 1.17 -7.98
N ILE A 53 -9.43 0.77 -6.73
CA ILE A 53 -8.33 0.08 -6.06
C ILE A 53 -8.83 -1.28 -5.62
N ASP A 54 -8.16 -2.35 -6.06
CA ASP A 54 -8.34 -3.70 -5.53
C ASP A 54 -7.22 -3.96 -4.51
N MET A 55 -7.57 -3.97 -3.23
CA MET A 55 -6.62 -4.16 -2.13
C MET A 55 -6.00 -5.56 -2.08
N ALA A 56 -6.59 -6.54 -2.79
CA ALA A 56 -6.00 -7.88 -2.91
C ALA A 56 -4.78 -7.90 -3.84
N THR A 57 -4.57 -6.90 -4.69
CA THR A 57 -3.48 -6.90 -5.68
C THR A 57 -2.13 -6.46 -5.11
N ALA A 58 -2.13 -5.53 -4.16
CA ALA A 58 -0.92 -5.03 -3.51
C ALA A 58 -1.25 -4.21 -2.24
N CYS A 59 -0.22 -3.94 -1.45
CA CYS A 59 -0.29 -2.95 -0.35
C CYS A 59 0.04 -1.53 -0.83
N HIS A 60 0.77 -1.40 -1.93
CA HIS A 60 1.14 -0.09 -2.47
C HIS A 60 0.60 0.08 -3.88
N HIS A 61 0.09 1.27 -4.16
CA HIS A 61 -0.50 1.61 -5.45
C HIS A 61 0.07 2.93 -5.96
N SER A 62 0.11 3.10 -7.29
CA SER A 62 0.53 4.35 -7.90
C SER A 62 -0.42 4.72 -9.04
N VAL A 63 -0.59 6.02 -9.27
CA VAL A 63 -1.34 6.54 -10.42
C VAL A 63 -0.81 7.90 -10.82
N THR A 64 -0.76 8.15 -12.14
CA THR A 64 -0.54 9.50 -12.68
C THR A 64 -1.87 10.04 -13.15
N LEU A 65 -2.29 11.18 -12.62
CA LEU A 65 -3.57 11.80 -12.93
C LEU A 65 -3.49 12.56 -14.27
N GLY A 66 -4.17 12.07 -15.29
CA GLY A 66 -4.35 12.79 -16.58
C GLY A 66 -5.57 13.74 -16.59
N GLY A 67 -6.24 13.93 -15.44
CA GLY A 67 -7.38 14.81 -15.27
C GLY A 67 -7.86 14.84 -13.83
N ASN A 68 -8.96 15.54 -13.57
CA ASN A 68 -9.62 15.50 -12.25
C ASN A 68 -10.25 14.12 -12.04
N ARG A 69 -10.01 13.48 -10.90
CA ARG A 69 -10.38 12.08 -10.64
C ARG A 69 -11.15 11.91 -9.34
N THR A 70 -11.92 10.82 -9.29
CA THR A 70 -12.59 10.37 -8.07
C THR A 70 -12.07 8.99 -7.69
N PHE A 71 -11.55 8.83 -6.48
CA PHE A 71 -11.20 7.52 -5.93
C PHE A 71 -12.45 6.86 -5.37
N ALA A 72 -12.85 5.72 -5.93
CA ALA A 72 -13.96 4.91 -5.44
C ALA A 72 -13.62 4.22 -4.11
N ALA A 73 -14.62 3.67 -3.43
CA ALA A 73 -14.35 2.77 -2.31
C ALA A 73 -13.52 1.58 -2.80
N PRO A 74 -12.39 1.27 -2.16
CA PRO A 74 -11.59 0.11 -2.55
C PRO A 74 -12.34 -1.20 -2.36
N SER A 75 -12.07 -2.18 -3.24
CA SER A 75 -12.57 -3.56 -3.10
C SER A 75 -11.58 -4.45 -2.34
N ASN A 76 -12.03 -5.64 -1.93
CA ASN A 76 -11.22 -6.70 -1.30
C ASN A 76 -10.38 -6.20 -0.11
N GLN A 77 -10.98 -5.36 0.73
CA GLN A 77 -10.34 -4.79 1.91
C GLN A 77 -10.08 -5.88 2.97
N VAL A 78 -8.85 -5.92 3.50
CA VAL A 78 -8.46 -6.80 4.62
C VAL A 78 -8.16 -5.93 5.84
N VAL A 79 -8.87 -6.16 6.94
CA VAL A 79 -8.66 -5.43 8.20
C VAL A 79 -7.23 -5.61 8.69
N GLY A 80 -6.57 -4.51 9.05
CA GLY A 80 -5.15 -4.48 9.45
C GLY A 80 -4.18 -4.32 8.29
N GLN A 81 -4.63 -4.42 7.02
CA GLN A 81 -3.78 -4.12 5.87
C GLN A 81 -3.39 -2.64 5.88
N ALA A 82 -2.10 -2.37 5.69
CA ALA A 82 -1.55 -1.04 5.59
C ALA A 82 -0.73 -0.89 4.30
N GLY A 83 -0.63 0.32 3.79
CA GLY A 83 0.12 0.60 2.58
C GLY A 83 0.12 2.07 2.20
N SER A 84 0.44 2.34 0.93
CA SER A 84 0.54 3.71 0.42
C SER A 84 -0.05 3.82 -0.98
N ILE A 85 -0.64 4.97 -1.28
CA ILE A 85 -1.09 5.36 -2.62
C ILE A 85 -0.26 6.55 -3.05
N PHE A 86 0.53 6.40 -4.13
CA PHE A 86 1.32 7.45 -4.74
C PHE A 86 0.52 8.09 -5.87
N ILE A 87 0.25 9.38 -5.75
CA ILE A 87 -0.55 10.15 -6.71
C ILE A 87 0.36 11.18 -7.37
N THR A 88 0.61 11.01 -8.66
CA THR A 88 1.50 11.88 -9.44
C THR A 88 0.66 12.81 -10.32
N GLN A 89 0.99 14.09 -10.37
CA GLN A 89 0.48 15.02 -11.36
C GLN A 89 1.07 14.69 -12.74
N ASP A 90 0.28 14.82 -13.80
CA ASP A 90 0.82 14.75 -15.17
C ASP A 90 1.74 15.95 -15.49
N GLY A 91 2.24 16.00 -16.72
CA GLY A 91 3.07 17.11 -17.20
C GLY A 91 2.37 18.46 -17.27
N THR A 92 1.05 18.52 -17.12
CA THR A 92 0.26 19.75 -17.10
C THR A 92 0.07 20.24 -15.66
N GLY A 93 -0.11 19.33 -14.72
CA GLY A 93 -0.44 19.65 -13.32
C GLY A 93 -1.88 20.09 -13.12
N SER A 94 -2.16 20.66 -11.97
CA SER A 94 -3.48 21.20 -11.55
C SER A 94 -4.62 20.17 -11.55
N ARG A 95 -4.29 18.87 -11.45
CA ARG A 95 -5.28 17.80 -11.32
C ARG A 95 -5.76 17.69 -9.90
N THR A 96 -7.07 17.55 -9.72
CA THR A 96 -7.71 17.40 -8.42
C THR A 96 -8.17 15.97 -8.20
N ALA A 97 -8.26 15.56 -6.94
CA ALA A 97 -8.85 14.27 -6.57
C ALA A 97 -9.95 14.46 -5.53
N SER A 98 -11.03 13.72 -5.68
CA SER A 98 -12.03 13.48 -4.64
C SER A 98 -11.96 12.04 -4.18
N PHE A 99 -12.37 11.77 -2.95
CA PHE A 99 -12.26 10.45 -2.33
C PHE A 99 -13.62 10.00 -1.82
N ASN A 100 -13.91 8.72 -2.03
CA ASN A 100 -15.09 8.08 -1.42
C ASN A 100 -15.04 8.20 0.10
N SER A 101 -16.20 8.23 0.73
CA SER A 101 -16.33 8.34 2.19
C SER A 101 -15.70 7.20 2.99
N ALA A 102 -15.29 6.10 2.34
CA ALA A 102 -14.50 5.04 2.98
C ALA A 102 -13.11 5.55 3.43
N PHE A 103 -12.52 6.51 2.74
CA PHE A 103 -11.26 7.15 3.12
C PHE A 103 -11.51 8.16 4.24
N LYS A 104 -10.88 7.96 5.39
CA LYS A 104 -11.01 8.80 6.58
C LYS A 104 -9.73 9.59 6.80
N PHE A 105 -9.78 10.86 6.46
CA PHE A 105 -8.66 11.79 6.63
C PHE A 105 -8.73 12.50 7.98
N VAL A 106 -7.60 13.03 8.42
CA VAL A 106 -7.50 13.84 9.65
C VAL A 106 -8.46 15.04 9.58
N GLY A 107 -9.23 15.26 10.64
CA GLY A 107 -10.22 16.32 10.68
C GLY A 107 -11.44 16.09 9.77
N GLY A 108 -11.56 14.91 9.14
CA GLY A 108 -12.69 14.55 8.27
C GLY A 108 -12.68 15.22 6.89
N THR A 109 -11.60 15.93 6.53
CA THR A 109 -11.49 16.67 5.26
C THR A 109 -10.47 16.01 4.36
N ALA A 110 -10.85 15.68 3.12
CA ALA A 110 -9.93 15.17 2.12
C ALA A 110 -8.84 16.21 1.77
N PRO A 111 -7.61 15.77 1.46
CA PRO A 111 -6.51 16.70 1.15
C PRO A 111 -6.76 17.41 -0.20
N THR A 112 -6.25 18.62 -0.29
CA THR A 112 -6.01 19.25 -1.60
C THR A 112 -4.65 18.80 -2.09
N LEU A 113 -4.60 18.16 -3.26
CA LEU A 113 -3.35 17.67 -3.85
C LEU A 113 -2.46 18.83 -4.29
N THR A 114 -1.15 18.57 -4.31
CA THR A 114 -0.16 19.48 -4.90
C THR A 114 -0.45 19.65 -6.39
N THR A 115 -0.50 20.90 -6.86
CA THR A 115 -0.92 21.23 -8.23
C THR A 115 0.24 21.35 -9.23
N THR A 116 1.48 21.35 -8.75
CA THR A 116 2.67 21.44 -9.61
C THR A 116 2.77 20.21 -10.53
N ALA A 117 3.11 20.43 -11.81
CA ALA A 117 3.35 19.35 -12.76
C ALA A 117 4.42 18.37 -12.23
N ALA A 118 4.19 17.09 -12.41
CA ALA A 118 5.02 15.97 -11.95
C ALA A 118 5.21 15.87 -10.42
N ALA A 119 4.54 16.70 -9.60
CA ALA A 119 4.54 16.55 -8.16
C ALA A 119 3.92 15.21 -7.74
N VAL A 120 4.44 14.64 -6.67
CA VAL A 120 3.96 13.39 -6.09
C VAL A 120 3.42 13.63 -4.69
N ASP A 121 2.17 13.27 -4.48
CA ASP A 121 1.56 13.20 -3.15
C ASP A 121 1.44 11.72 -2.73
N ARG A 122 1.61 11.44 -1.43
CA ARG A 122 1.48 10.11 -0.88
C ARG A 122 0.40 10.07 0.18
N ILE A 123 -0.50 9.10 0.06
CA ILE A 123 -1.50 8.78 1.07
C ILE A 123 -1.09 7.44 1.69
N ASP A 124 -0.70 7.46 2.96
CA ASP A 124 -0.49 6.26 3.74
C ASP A 124 -1.81 5.84 4.39
N TYR A 125 -2.11 4.55 4.40
CA TYR A 125 -3.38 4.07 4.90
C TYR A 125 -3.26 2.83 5.79
N ILE A 126 -4.27 2.64 6.65
CA ILE A 126 -4.54 1.40 7.37
C ILE A 126 -6.04 1.12 7.35
N ILE A 127 -6.44 -0.12 7.07
CA ILE A 127 -7.84 -0.54 7.05
C ILE A 127 -8.25 -0.93 8.47
N LEU A 128 -9.09 -0.12 9.10
CA LEU A 128 -9.60 -0.36 10.44
C LEU A 128 -10.79 -1.33 10.44
N SER A 129 -11.69 -1.17 9.47
CA SER A 129 -12.85 -2.05 9.25
C SER A 129 -13.32 -1.89 7.80
N SER A 130 -14.30 -2.69 7.35
CA SER A 130 -14.90 -2.53 6.02
C SER A 130 -15.37 -1.08 5.80
N ASN A 131 -14.90 -0.45 4.73
CA ASN A 131 -15.16 0.95 4.36
C ASN A 131 -14.75 1.99 5.42
N VAL A 132 -13.80 1.64 6.30
CA VAL A 132 -13.15 2.58 7.23
C VAL A 132 -11.63 2.46 7.07
N ILE A 133 -11.06 3.33 6.25
CA ILE A 133 -9.66 3.36 5.88
C ILE A 133 -9.07 4.66 6.42
N HIS A 134 -8.29 4.57 7.48
CA HIS A 134 -7.63 5.74 8.07
C HIS A 134 -6.43 6.15 7.20
N CYS A 135 -6.38 7.42 6.86
CA CYS A 135 -5.40 7.97 5.93
C CYS A 135 -4.58 9.11 6.55
N ALA A 136 -3.27 9.06 6.32
CA ALA A 136 -2.36 10.17 6.52
C ALA A 136 -1.80 10.62 5.17
N VAL A 137 -1.50 11.91 5.03
CA VAL A 137 -1.11 12.48 3.73
C VAL A 137 0.22 13.21 3.85
N SER A 138 1.11 12.93 2.90
CA SER A 138 2.35 13.68 2.68
C SER A 138 2.27 14.32 1.29
N LEU A 139 2.32 15.64 1.24
CA LEU A 139 2.23 16.39 -0.01
C LEU A 139 3.62 16.72 -0.55
N ASP A 140 3.73 16.79 -1.89
CA ASP A 140 4.95 17.20 -2.61
C ASP A 140 6.20 16.42 -2.16
N VAL A 141 6.09 15.09 -2.14
CA VAL A 141 7.20 14.21 -1.76
C VAL A 141 8.25 14.22 -2.87
N LYS A 142 9.47 14.69 -2.53
CA LYS A 142 10.63 14.82 -3.46
C LYS A 142 11.79 13.96 -3.03
#